data_63602de0e934205b297ea55a36590fa7
#
_entry.id   63602de0e934205b297ea55a36590fa7
#
_cell.length_a   1.000
_cell.length_b   1.000
_cell.length_c   1.000
_cell.angle_alpha   90.00
_cell.angle_beta   90.00
_cell.angle_gamma   90.00
#
_symmetry.space_group_name_H-M   'P 1'
#
loop_
_entity.id
_entity.type
_entity.pdbx_description
1 polymer ?
#
loop_
_entity_poly.entity_id
_entity_poly.type
_entity_poly.pdbx_seq_one_letter_code
_entity_poly.pdbx_strand_id
1 'polypeptide(L)'
;MTVTNFSTFAQLVTQFRQRQGMSQGQLAQATRLSRTYIYHLEAGMRSNPSPHVAQSIARTLELQGEDKRLFYTAYTSLTGQYVEDEYLESDMLDFGELAELLVHNTSYPAHSLDRLWFLHSWNKAAILLFEVQEEIAELARGEKLHLLEFVFDARRRRHFHGWENLARRLVSDFQYNTRTLTHLPEYKELWKHLRGLPEFRRIAAAAYPEGKPAPSFAFQVQHSKLGRLTLRTATTVFTGINNYSMVSYVPGDQQTLEIYRKYNWQPR
;
A
#
# COMPACT_ATOMS: atom_id res chain seq x y z
N MET A 1 7.82 -26.80 -7.15
CA MET A 1 6.66 -25.88 -7.21
C MET A 1 5.90 -26.05 -5.90
N THR A 2 6.24 -25.29 -4.89
CA THR A 2 5.54 -25.30 -3.59
C THR A 2 4.48 -24.21 -3.65
N VAL A 3 3.24 -24.60 -3.93
CA VAL A 3 2.06 -23.75 -3.76
C VAL A 3 1.94 -23.52 -2.25
N THR A 4 2.29 -22.34 -1.78
CA THR A 4 2.04 -21.91 -0.40
C THR A 4 0.53 -21.76 -0.27
N ASN A 5 -0.13 -22.80 0.27
CA ASN A 5 -1.55 -22.77 0.57
C ASN A 5 -1.76 -21.79 1.73
N PHE A 6 -2.11 -20.54 1.41
CA PHE A 6 -2.47 -19.56 2.44
C PHE A 6 -3.75 -20.04 3.11
N SER A 7 -3.67 -20.38 4.38
CA SER A 7 -4.83 -20.74 5.18
C SER A 7 -5.83 -19.58 5.18
N THR A 8 -7.10 -19.88 4.91
CA THR A 8 -8.16 -18.86 4.98
C THR A 8 -8.39 -18.42 6.43
N PHE A 9 -8.97 -17.24 6.65
CA PHE A 9 -9.32 -16.76 7.98
C PHE A 9 -10.16 -17.78 8.77
N ALA A 10 -11.16 -18.40 8.12
CA ALA A 10 -11.99 -19.43 8.71
C ALA A 10 -11.17 -20.66 9.17
N GLN A 11 -10.22 -21.10 8.36
CA GLN A 11 -9.33 -22.21 8.71
C GLN A 11 -8.42 -21.87 9.89
N LEU A 12 -7.90 -20.65 9.95
CA LEU A 12 -7.06 -20.21 11.05
C LEU A 12 -7.83 -20.08 12.37
N VAL A 13 -9.06 -19.57 12.34
CA VAL A 13 -9.94 -19.57 13.54
C VAL A 13 -10.11 -20.98 14.06
N THR A 14 -10.47 -21.93 13.18
CA THR A 14 -10.65 -23.35 13.54
C THR A 14 -9.37 -23.94 14.11
N GLN A 15 -8.24 -23.77 13.42
CA GLN A 15 -6.95 -24.32 13.79
C GLN A 15 -6.48 -23.81 15.16
N PHE A 16 -6.54 -22.49 15.36
CA PHE A 16 -6.08 -21.91 16.63
C PHE A 16 -7.00 -22.25 17.80
N ARG A 17 -8.33 -22.30 17.57
CA ARG A 17 -9.27 -22.77 18.59
C ARG A 17 -9.00 -24.22 19.00
N GLN A 18 -8.80 -25.11 18.04
CA GLN A 18 -8.49 -26.51 18.31
C GLN A 18 -7.16 -26.67 19.04
N ARG A 19 -6.13 -25.89 18.67
CA ARG A 19 -4.83 -25.87 19.34
C ARG A 19 -4.94 -25.46 20.81
N GLN A 20 -5.89 -24.54 21.13
CA GLN A 20 -6.20 -24.17 22.51
C GLN A 20 -7.15 -25.16 23.21
N GLY A 21 -7.51 -26.26 22.58
CA GLY A 21 -8.41 -27.26 23.15
C GLY A 21 -9.84 -26.76 23.37
N MET A 22 -10.25 -25.67 22.77
CA MET A 22 -11.56 -25.06 22.95
C MET A 22 -12.61 -25.65 22.00
N SER A 23 -13.83 -25.89 22.49
CA SER A 23 -15.00 -26.10 21.66
C SER A 23 -15.51 -24.78 21.07
N GLN A 24 -16.31 -24.85 19.99
CA GLN A 24 -17.00 -23.67 19.44
C GLN A 24 -17.85 -22.93 20.47
N GLY A 25 -18.49 -23.68 21.39
CA GLY A 25 -19.30 -23.12 22.46
C GLY A 25 -18.45 -22.33 23.48
N GLN A 26 -17.29 -22.87 23.85
CA GLN A 26 -16.35 -22.18 24.73
C GLN A 26 -15.78 -20.91 24.12
N LEU A 27 -15.37 -20.96 22.83
CA LEU A 27 -14.91 -19.78 22.12
C LEU A 27 -16.04 -18.72 22.03
N ALA A 28 -17.26 -19.15 21.72
CA ALA A 28 -18.41 -18.26 21.65
C ALA A 28 -18.71 -17.57 22.99
N GLN A 29 -18.66 -18.32 24.09
CA GLN A 29 -18.86 -17.79 25.43
C GLN A 29 -17.76 -16.77 25.80
N ALA A 30 -16.50 -17.12 25.57
CA ALA A 30 -15.36 -16.26 25.91
C ALA A 30 -15.31 -14.96 25.07
N THR A 31 -15.74 -15.02 23.81
CA THR A 31 -15.81 -13.86 22.91
C THR A 31 -17.13 -13.07 23.00
N ARG A 32 -18.08 -13.52 23.82
CA ARG A 32 -19.46 -12.98 23.90
C ARG A 32 -20.21 -13.00 22.56
N LEU A 33 -19.91 -13.99 21.72
CA LEU A 33 -20.58 -14.24 20.45
C LEU A 33 -21.54 -15.43 20.60
N SER A 34 -22.45 -15.60 19.63
CA SER A 34 -23.29 -16.82 19.60
C SER A 34 -22.48 -18.00 19.05
N ARG A 35 -22.83 -19.23 19.50
CA ARG A 35 -22.23 -20.46 18.94
C ARG A 35 -22.47 -20.57 17.42
N THR A 36 -23.63 -20.15 16.97
CA THR A 36 -24.00 -20.10 15.54
C THR A 36 -23.13 -19.14 14.78
N TYR A 37 -22.73 -18.00 15.39
CA TYR A 37 -21.82 -17.05 14.78
C TYR A 37 -20.44 -17.69 14.57
N ILE A 38 -19.87 -18.33 15.60
CA ILE A 38 -18.57 -19.02 15.51
C ILE A 38 -18.64 -20.13 14.45
N TYR A 39 -19.70 -20.93 14.46
CA TYR A 39 -19.91 -21.97 13.43
C TYR A 39 -19.88 -21.39 12.00
N HIS A 40 -20.65 -20.33 11.74
CA HIS A 40 -20.67 -19.70 10.40
C HIS A 40 -19.32 -19.08 10.03
N LEU A 41 -18.59 -18.55 11.00
CA LEU A 41 -17.27 -17.99 10.78
C LEU A 41 -16.26 -19.08 10.36
N GLU A 42 -16.21 -20.19 11.10
CA GLU A 42 -15.34 -21.33 10.81
C GLU A 42 -15.73 -22.08 9.53
N ALA A 43 -17.01 -22.08 9.18
CA ALA A 43 -17.51 -22.64 7.92
C ALA A 43 -17.27 -21.73 6.70
N GLY A 44 -16.68 -20.53 6.90
CA GLY A 44 -16.46 -19.57 5.82
C GLY A 44 -17.74 -18.90 5.30
N MET A 45 -18.85 -19.05 6.00
CA MET A 45 -20.15 -18.46 5.63
C MET A 45 -20.26 -16.97 6.04
N ARG A 46 -19.33 -16.48 6.84
CA ARG A 46 -19.20 -15.06 7.25
C ARG A 46 -18.02 -14.43 6.52
N SER A 47 -18.33 -13.55 5.58
CA SER A 47 -17.33 -12.87 4.76
C SER A 47 -16.85 -11.52 5.32
N ASN A 48 -17.56 -10.96 6.32
CA ASN A 48 -17.24 -9.63 6.84
C ASN A 48 -17.44 -9.54 8.37
N PRO A 49 -16.66 -10.29 9.19
CA PRO A 49 -16.64 -10.07 10.64
C PRO A 49 -16.03 -8.68 10.94
N SER A 50 -16.54 -8.00 11.98
CA SER A 50 -15.98 -6.69 12.37
C SER A 50 -14.57 -6.80 12.96
N PRO A 51 -13.75 -5.72 12.94
CA PRO A 51 -12.44 -5.69 13.60
C PRO A 51 -12.50 -6.12 15.06
N HIS A 52 -13.50 -5.64 15.80
CA HIS A 52 -13.72 -6.00 17.20
C HIS A 52 -13.91 -7.51 17.40
N VAL A 53 -14.59 -8.19 16.49
CA VAL A 53 -14.77 -9.65 16.53
C VAL A 53 -13.41 -10.34 16.33
N ALA A 54 -12.63 -9.91 15.35
CA ALA A 54 -11.29 -10.47 15.12
C ALA A 54 -10.37 -10.25 16.34
N GLN A 55 -10.37 -9.06 16.94
CA GLN A 55 -9.61 -8.76 18.15
C GLN A 55 -10.04 -9.65 19.33
N SER A 56 -11.35 -9.78 19.56
CA SER A 56 -11.88 -10.61 20.62
C SER A 56 -11.46 -12.08 20.48
N ILE A 57 -11.51 -12.62 19.26
CA ILE A 57 -11.06 -13.99 18.96
C ILE A 57 -9.55 -14.11 19.17
N ALA A 58 -8.73 -13.21 18.63
CA ALA A 58 -7.27 -13.26 18.77
C ALA A 58 -6.84 -13.19 20.23
N ARG A 59 -7.49 -12.34 21.04
CA ARG A 59 -7.24 -12.22 22.48
C ARG A 59 -7.64 -13.49 23.21
N THR A 60 -8.82 -14.04 22.94
CA THR A 60 -9.33 -15.26 23.58
C THR A 60 -8.45 -16.48 23.26
N LEU A 61 -7.89 -16.53 22.05
CA LEU A 61 -6.99 -17.58 21.61
C LEU A 61 -5.53 -17.32 21.98
N GLU A 62 -5.25 -16.22 22.69
CA GLU A 62 -3.91 -15.82 23.15
C GLU A 62 -2.87 -15.79 22.01
N LEU A 63 -3.29 -15.34 20.82
CA LEU A 63 -2.41 -15.32 19.65
C LEU A 63 -1.30 -14.29 19.84
N GLN A 64 -0.05 -14.71 19.61
CA GLN A 64 1.14 -13.88 19.70
C GLN A 64 2.06 -14.08 18.50
N GLY A 65 2.97 -13.13 18.28
CA GLY A 65 4.03 -13.23 17.27
C GLY A 65 3.51 -13.59 15.87
N GLU A 66 4.07 -14.62 15.27
CA GLU A 66 3.78 -15.07 13.91
C GLU A 66 2.31 -15.52 13.75
N ASP A 67 1.73 -16.20 14.75
CA ASP A 67 0.33 -16.66 14.72
C ASP A 67 -0.64 -15.47 14.67
N LYS A 68 -0.39 -14.45 15.46
CA LYS A 68 -1.19 -13.22 15.49
C LYS A 68 -1.09 -12.47 14.15
N ARG A 69 0.12 -12.37 13.62
CA ARG A 69 0.38 -11.74 12.31
C ARG A 69 -0.35 -12.49 11.20
N LEU A 70 -0.24 -13.82 11.16
CA LEU A 70 -0.91 -14.67 10.16
C LEU A 70 -2.44 -14.53 10.23
N PHE A 71 -2.99 -14.52 11.44
CA PHE A 71 -4.42 -14.38 11.71
C PHE A 71 -4.95 -13.05 11.18
N TYR A 72 -4.31 -11.91 11.51
CA TYR A 72 -4.76 -10.61 11.04
C TYR A 72 -4.49 -10.37 9.56
N THR A 73 -3.45 -10.96 8.99
CA THR A 73 -3.23 -10.94 7.53
C THR A 73 -4.38 -11.64 6.81
N ALA A 74 -4.81 -12.82 7.29
CA ALA A 74 -5.93 -13.54 6.70
C ALA A 74 -7.26 -12.80 6.93
N TYR A 75 -7.46 -12.16 8.09
CA TYR A 75 -8.62 -11.31 8.36
C TYR A 75 -8.69 -10.13 7.37
N THR A 76 -7.59 -9.42 7.20
CA THR A 76 -7.50 -8.30 6.26
C THR A 76 -7.72 -8.76 4.82
N SER A 77 -7.19 -9.93 4.43
CA SER A 77 -7.42 -10.51 3.11
C SER A 77 -8.89 -10.85 2.87
N LEU A 78 -9.62 -11.26 3.91
CA LEU A 78 -11.04 -11.58 3.82
C LEU A 78 -11.91 -10.33 3.76
N THR A 79 -11.66 -9.35 4.62
CA THR A 79 -12.58 -8.23 4.87
C THR A 79 -12.13 -6.91 4.25
N GLY A 80 -10.85 -6.78 3.91
CA GLY A 80 -10.21 -5.52 3.57
C GLY A 80 -10.07 -4.55 4.76
N GLN A 81 -10.53 -4.94 5.95
CA GLN A 81 -10.45 -4.14 7.17
C GLN A 81 -9.19 -4.49 7.94
N TYR A 82 -8.62 -3.50 8.61
CA TYR A 82 -7.47 -3.69 9.49
C TYR A 82 -7.94 -3.71 10.94
N VAL A 83 -7.19 -4.45 11.74
CA VAL A 83 -7.34 -4.46 13.19
C VAL A 83 -6.18 -3.69 13.78
N GLU A 84 -6.47 -2.62 14.48
CA GLU A 84 -5.47 -1.93 15.28
C GLU A 84 -5.02 -2.84 16.41
N ASP A 85 -3.71 -3.06 16.52
CA ASP A 85 -3.16 -3.87 17.59
C ASP A 85 -3.09 -3.00 18.87
N GLU A 86 -3.89 -3.34 19.88
CA GLU A 86 -3.90 -2.65 21.19
C GLU A 86 -2.54 -2.69 21.91
N TYR A 87 -1.55 -3.40 21.38
CA TYR A 87 -0.19 -3.51 21.91
C TYR A 87 0.82 -2.58 21.24
N LEU A 88 0.41 -1.71 20.33
CA LEU A 88 1.24 -0.55 20.04
C LEU A 88 1.16 0.33 21.29
N GLU A 89 2.24 0.32 22.07
CA GLU A 89 2.40 1.25 23.18
C GLU A 89 2.05 2.65 22.64
N SER A 90 1.33 3.44 23.41
CA SER A 90 0.83 4.77 23.02
C SER A 90 1.91 5.72 22.48
N ASP A 91 3.17 5.36 22.64
CA ASP A 91 4.34 6.14 22.27
C ASP A 91 5.05 5.65 20.99
N MET A 92 4.54 4.61 20.32
CA MET A 92 5.11 4.17 19.03
C MET A 92 4.57 5.03 17.88
N LEU A 93 5.47 5.42 16.97
CA LEU A 93 5.09 6.07 15.71
C LEU A 93 4.15 5.18 14.93
N ASP A 94 3.09 5.75 14.37
CA ASP A 94 2.27 5.05 13.42
C ASP A 94 3.04 4.82 12.10
N PHE A 95 2.52 3.98 11.21
CA PHE A 95 3.22 3.67 9.97
C PHE A 95 3.29 4.87 8.99
N GLY A 96 2.36 5.83 9.09
CA GLY A 96 2.41 7.06 8.33
C GLY A 96 3.54 7.95 8.82
N GLU A 97 3.64 8.16 10.14
CA GLU A 97 4.73 8.91 10.78
C GLU A 97 6.10 8.26 10.51
N LEU A 98 6.18 6.92 10.59
CA LEU A 98 7.40 6.20 10.25
C LEU A 98 7.78 6.37 8.77
N ALA A 99 6.82 6.29 7.87
CA ALA A 99 7.05 6.50 6.43
C ALA A 99 7.52 7.93 6.16
N GLU A 100 6.92 8.93 6.82
CA GLU A 100 7.31 10.34 6.73
C GLU A 100 8.73 10.54 7.25
N LEU A 101 9.04 9.99 8.43
CA LEU A 101 10.39 10.05 9.01
C LEU A 101 11.44 9.49 8.05
N LEU A 102 11.19 8.34 7.44
CA LEU A 102 12.14 7.70 6.51
C LEU A 102 12.26 8.48 5.20
N VAL A 103 11.16 9.03 4.67
CA VAL A 103 11.19 9.90 3.50
C VAL A 103 12.06 11.14 3.75
N HIS A 104 11.93 11.77 4.92
CA HIS A 104 12.70 12.97 5.24
C HIS A 104 14.16 12.68 5.61
N ASN A 105 14.50 11.49 6.05
CA ASN A 105 15.86 11.09 6.41
C ASN A 105 16.64 10.42 5.28
N THR A 106 16.01 10.12 4.13
CA THR A 106 16.76 9.68 2.96
C THR A 106 17.27 10.84 2.12
N SER A 107 18.51 10.74 1.62
CA SER A 107 19.07 11.70 0.67
C SER A 107 18.56 11.50 -0.76
N TYR A 108 18.10 10.29 -1.10
CA TYR A 108 17.48 10.04 -2.40
C TYR A 108 16.14 10.78 -2.52
N PRO A 109 15.78 11.27 -3.73
CA PRO A 109 14.41 11.71 -3.97
C PRO A 109 13.42 10.60 -3.59
N ALA A 110 12.48 10.91 -2.70
CA ALA A 110 11.54 9.92 -2.17
C ALA A 110 10.20 10.54 -1.79
N HIS A 111 9.15 9.72 -1.85
CA HIS A 111 7.83 10.02 -1.31
C HIS A 111 7.22 8.79 -0.65
N SER A 112 6.18 8.98 0.14
CA SER A 112 5.37 7.89 0.69
C SER A 112 3.96 7.91 0.14
N LEU A 113 3.38 6.71 0.09
CA LEU A 113 2.03 6.43 -0.39
C LEU A 113 1.28 5.61 0.66
N ASP A 114 -0.01 5.88 0.79
CA ASP A 114 -0.90 4.98 1.51
C ASP A 114 -1.29 3.75 0.64
N ARG A 115 -2.14 2.87 1.20
CA ARG A 115 -2.62 1.65 0.52
C ARG A 115 -3.37 1.88 -0.79
N LEU A 116 -3.98 3.05 -0.96
CA LEU A 116 -4.70 3.45 -2.16
C LEU A 116 -3.89 4.38 -3.06
N TRP A 117 -2.59 4.54 -2.77
CA TRP A 117 -1.66 5.38 -3.53
C TRP A 117 -1.92 6.87 -3.45
N PHE A 118 -2.58 7.35 -2.39
CA PHE A 118 -2.54 8.76 -2.05
C PHE A 118 -1.16 9.12 -1.51
N LEU A 119 -0.66 10.25 -1.98
CA LEU A 119 0.63 10.80 -1.57
C LEU A 119 0.53 11.35 -0.15
N HIS A 120 1.43 10.92 0.71
CA HIS A 120 1.46 11.31 2.11
C HIS A 120 2.58 12.31 2.42
N SER A 121 3.79 12.02 1.95
CA SER A 121 4.94 12.92 2.15
C SER A 121 5.93 12.87 0.98
N TRP A 122 6.72 13.98 0.86
CA TRP A 122 7.80 14.12 -0.12
C TRP A 122 9.02 14.72 0.56
N ASN A 123 10.23 14.29 0.22
CA ASN A 123 11.41 15.01 0.65
C ASN A 123 11.80 16.13 -0.35
N LYS A 124 12.69 17.00 0.11
CA LYS A 124 13.17 18.14 -0.70
C LYS A 124 13.76 17.73 -2.06
N ALA A 125 14.44 16.59 -2.09
CA ALA A 125 15.04 16.06 -3.32
C ALA A 125 13.96 15.64 -4.33
N ALA A 126 12.88 14.99 -3.89
CA ALA A 126 11.74 14.61 -4.75
C ALA A 126 10.97 15.84 -5.24
N ILE A 127 10.76 16.85 -4.37
CA ILE A 127 10.11 18.11 -4.75
C ILE A 127 10.88 18.78 -5.88
N LEU A 128 12.21 18.84 -5.78
CA LEU A 128 13.06 19.39 -6.82
C LEU A 128 13.06 18.54 -8.10
N LEU A 129 13.20 17.21 -7.95
CA LEU A 129 13.28 16.28 -9.08
C LEU A 129 12.02 16.30 -9.95
N PHE A 130 10.85 16.33 -9.32
CA PHE A 130 9.56 16.29 -10.01
C PHE A 130 8.92 17.66 -10.22
N GLU A 131 9.56 18.73 -9.76
CA GLU A 131 9.08 20.11 -9.90
C GLU A 131 7.64 20.29 -9.37
N VAL A 132 7.38 19.75 -8.14
CA VAL A 132 6.03 19.61 -7.54
C VAL A 132 5.73 20.65 -6.45
N GLN A 133 6.26 21.86 -6.56
CA GLN A 133 6.08 22.89 -5.54
C GLN A 133 4.61 23.31 -5.36
N GLU A 134 3.84 23.34 -6.45
CA GLU A 134 2.42 23.68 -6.41
C GLU A 134 1.60 22.61 -5.71
N GLU A 135 1.85 21.32 -6.04
CA GLU A 135 1.17 20.18 -5.46
C GLU A 135 1.46 20.01 -3.96
N ILE A 136 2.68 20.37 -3.54
CA ILE A 136 3.01 20.39 -2.10
C ILE A 136 2.19 21.46 -1.36
N ALA A 137 1.93 22.61 -1.99
CA ALA A 137 1.09 23.63 -1.40
C ALA A 137 -0.39 23.15 -1.31
N GLU A 138 -0.87 22.34 -2.24
CA GLU A 138 -2.19 21.71 -2.19
C GLU A 138 -2.29 20.70 -1.02
N LEU A 139 -1.30 19.84 -0.87
CA LEU A 139 -1.22 18.90 0.27
C LEU A 139 -1.20 19.66 1.61
N ALA A 140 -0.47 20.78 1.71
CA ALA A 140 -0.42 21.60 2.92
C ALA A 140 -1.79 22.23 3.27
N ARG A 141 -2.70 22.36 2.31
CA ARG A 141 -4.08 22.81 2.52
C ARG A 141 -5.03 21.65 2.88
N GLY A 142 -4.52 20.44 3.01
CA GLY A 142 -5.30 19.23 3.32
C GLY A 142 -5.96 18.57 2.10
N GLU A 143 -5.61 19.01 0.88
CA GLU A 143 -6.04 18.35 -0.35
C GLU A 143 -5.31 17.00 -0.51
N LYS A 144 -6.02 15.97 -0.97
CA LYS A 144 -5.43 14.66 -1.20
C LYS A 144 -4.98 14.56 -2.66
N LEU A 145 -3.71 14.28 -2.87
CA LEU A 145 -3.15 14.05 -4.20
C LEU A 145 -2.94 12.55 -4.43
N HIS A 146 -3.50 12.02 -5.49
CA HIS A 146 -3.34 10.62 -5.86
C HIS A 146 -2.24 10.47 -6.93
N LEU A 147 -1.33 9.49 -6.77
CA LEU A 147 -0.18 9.31 -7.66
C LEU A 147 -0.59 9.19 -9.14
N LEU A 148 -1.67 8.46 -9.44
CA LEU A 148 -2.15 8.32 -10.82
C LEU A 148 -2.73 9.62 -11.36
N GLU A 149 -3.42 10.44 -10.56
CA GLU A 149 -3.87 11.77 -10.99
C GLU A 149 -2.69 12.65 -11.38
N PHE A 150 -1.66 12.68 -10.54
CA PHE A 150 -0.41 13.39 -10.83
C PHE A 150 0.22 12.95 -12.17
N VAL A 151 0.31 11.64 -12.41
CA VAL A 151 0.91 11.11 -13.65
C VAL A 151 0.01 11.35 -14.88
N PHE A 152 -1.31 11.35 -14.68
CA PHE A 152 -2.28 11.57 -15.76
C PHE A 152 -2.61 13.04 -16.02
N ASP A 153 -2.14 13.97 -15.20
CA ASP A 153 -2.29 15.40 -15.46
C ASP A 153 -1.61 15.77 -16.78
N ALA A 154 -2.36 16.44 -17.66
CA ALA A 154 -1.87 16.84 -18.99
C ALA A 154 -0.62 17.73 -18.92
N ARG A 155 -0.51 18.56 -17.87
CA ARG A 155 0.65 19.45 -17.62
C ARG A 155 1.91 18.65 -17.32
N ARG A 156 1.78 17.45 -16.71
CA ARG A 156 2.87 16.59 -16.24
C ARG A 156 3.36 15.59 -17.28
N ARG A 157 2.55 15.23 -18.27
CA ARG A 157 2.90 14.21 -19.29
C ARG A 157 4.21 14.48 -20.00
N ARG A 158 4.50 15.74 -20.33
CA ARG A 158 5.74 16.15 -21.00
C ARG A 158 7.00 15.91 -20.17
N HIS A 159 6.86 15.79 -18.84
CA HIS A 159 7.99 15.51 -17.94
C HIS A 159 8.39 14.02 -17.97
N PHE A 160 7.55 13.14 -18.49
CA PHE A 160 7.82 11.70 -18.55
C PHE A 160 8.11 11.28 -19.98
N HIS A 161 9.35 10.90 -20.26
CA HIS A 161 9.68 10.34 -21.58
C HIS A 161 9.03 8.95 -21.72
N GLY A 162 8.32 8.73 -22.85
CA GLY A 162 7.54 7.50 -22.99
C GLY A 162 6.39 7.38 -21.98
N TRP A 163 5.74 8.51 -21.65
CA TRP A 163 4.67 8.63 -20.66
C TRP A 163 3.65 7.51 -20.72
N GLU A 164 3.23 7.09 -21.91
CA GLU A 164 2.19 6.05 -22.06
C GLU A 164 2.63 4.69 -21.48
N ASN A 165 3.91 4.32 -21.66
CA ASN A 165 4.45 3.09 -21.09
C ASN A 165 4.52 3.17 -19.55
N LEU A 166 4.95 4.31 -19.01
CA LEU A 166 4.94 4.56 -17.57
C LEU A 166 3.51 4.49 -17.01
N ALA A 167 2.57 5.19 -17.65
CA ALA A 167 1.18 5.22 -17.23
C ALA A 167 0.54 3.82 -17.25
N ARG A 168 0.76 3.03 -18.31
CA ARG A 168 0.28 1.65 -18.41
C ARG A 168 0.87 0.77 -17.31
N ARG A 169 2.15 0.91 -17.04
CA ARG A 169 2.82 0.21 -15.95
C ARG A 169 2.22 0.55 -14.60
N LEU A 170 2.09 1.83 -14.26
CA LEU A 170 1.56 2.26 -12.98
C LEU A 170 0.09 1.86 -12.78
N VAL A 171 -0.73 1.91 -13.84
CA VAL A 171 -2.12 1.42 -13.76
C VAL A 171 -2.17 -0.08 -13.47
N SER A 172 -1.33 -0.88 -14.15
CA SER A 172 -1.23 -2.33 -13.89
C SER A 172 -0.76 -2.61 -12.47
N ASP A 173 0.28 -1.91 -12.00
CA ASP A 173 0.81 -2.06 -10.63
C ASP A 173 -0.22 -1.64 -9.58
N PHE A 174 -0.97 -0.56 -9.81
CA PHE A 174 -2.06 -0.13 -8.93
C PHE A 174 -3.16 -1.18 -8.85
N GLN A 175 -3.67 -1.67 -9.98
CA GLN A 175 -4.70 -2.71 -10.02
C GLN A 175 -4.25 -3.98 -9.28
N TYR A 176 -3.00 -4.40 -9.48
CA TYR A 176 -2.46 -5.56 -8.78
C TYR A 176 -2.37 -5.34 -7.27
N ASN A 177 -1.81 -4.22 -6.84
CA ASN A 177 -1.58 -3.93 -5.42
C ASN A 177 -2.90 -3.69 -4.66
N THR A 178 -3.92 -3.16 -5.33
CA THR A 178 -5.23 -2.88 -4.72
C THR A 178 -6.29 -3.94 -4.98
N ARG A 179 -5.95 -5.09 -5.58
CA ARG A 179 -6.91 -6.14 -5.98
C ARG A 179 -7.75 -6.69 -4.81
N THR A 180 -7.23 -6.67 -3.59
CA THR A 180 -7.93 -7.07 -2.38
C THR A 180 -8.80 -5.97 -1.78
N LEU A 181 -8.66 -4.72 -2.25
CA LEU A 181 -9.35 -3.54 -1.75
C LEU A 181 -10.58 -3.13 -2.59
N THR A 182 -10.84 -3.83 -3.70
CA THR A 182 -11.87 -3.47 -4.68
C THR A 182 -13.29 -3.44 -4.14
N HIS A 183 -13.53 -4.09 -3.00
CA HIS A 183 -14.82 -4.10 -2.31
C HIS A 183 -15.05 -2.86 -1.44
N LEU A 184 -13.99 -2.13 -1.07
CA LEU A 184 -14.05 -0.94 -0.21
C LEU A 184 -14.76 0.23 -0.89
N PRO A 185 -15.60 1.00 -0.17
CA PRO A 185 -16.24 2.19 -0.70
C PRO A 185 -15.24 3.21 -1.24
N GLU A 186 -14.14 3.46 -0.50
CA GLU A 186 -13.08 4.41 -0.87
C GLU A 186 -12.40 4.02 -2.20
N TYR A 187 -12.14 2.72 -2.42
CA TYR A 187 -11.60 2.24 -3.69
C TYR A 187 -12.58 2.47 -4.83
N LYS A 188 -13.88 2.19 -4.63
CA LYS A 188 -14.90 2.35 -5.66
C LYS A 188 -15.08 3.81 -6.08
N GLU A 189 -15.05 4.72 -5.12
CA GLU A 189 -15.11 6.16 -5.37
C GLU A 189 -13.87 6.64 -6.13
N LEU A 190 -12.67 6.26 -5.66
CA LEU A 190 -11.42 6.57 -6.33
C LEU A 190 -11.40 6.02 -7.77
N TRP A 191 -11.78 4.75 -7.95
CA TRP A 191 -11.80 4.12 -9.26
C TRP A 191 -12.77 4.83 -10.23
N LYS A 192 -13.96 5.20 -9.73
CA LYS A 192 -14.94 5.99 -10.48
C LYS A 192 -14.36 7.34 -10.90
N HIS A 193 -13.68 8.02 -9.97
CA HIS A 193 -13.04 9.30 -10.23
C HIS A 193 -11.93 9.19 -11.28
N LEU A 194 -10.99 8.24 -11.11
CA LEU A 194 -9.91 8.00 -12.08
C LEU A 194 -10.44 7.64 -13.48
N ARG A 195 -11.51 6.86 -13.57
CA ARG A 195 -12.18 6.55 -14.86
C ARG A 195 -12.86 7.76 -15.50
N GLY A 196 -13.07 8.83 -14.77
CA GLY A 196 -13.48 10.13 -15.32
C GLY A 196 -12.41 10.76 -16.21
N LEU A 197 -11.12 10.44 -15.99
CA LEU A 197 -10.01 10.91 -16.82
C LEU A 197 -9.98 10.10 -18.14
N PRO A 198 -10.13 10.73 -19.33
CA PRO A 198 -10.24 10.00 -20.60
C PRO A 198 -9.06 9.08 -20.88
N GLU A 199 -7.84 9.56 -20.64
CA GLU A 199 -6.62 8.80 -20.88
C GLU A 199 -6.45 7.65 -19.89
N PHE A 200 -6.80 7.85 -18.63
CA PHE A 200 -6.80 6.77 -17.64
C PHE A 200 -7.75 5.65 -18.08
N ARG A 201 -8.98 6.01 -18.47
CA ARG A 201 -9.98 5.05 -18.95
C ARG A 201 -9.47 4.24 -20.15
N ARG A 202 -8.82 4.91 -21.12
CA ARG A 202 -8.23 4.26 -22.31
C ARG A 202 -7.14 3.27 -21.90
N ILE A 203 -6.22 3.69 -21.03
CA ILE A 203 -5.08 2.86 -20.59
C ILE A 203 -5.56 1.72 -19.69
N ALA A 204 -6.45 1.98 -18.75
CA ALA A 204 -6.97 0.96 -17.83
C ALA A 204 -7.77 -0.14 -18.55
N ALA A 205 -8.44 0.19 -19.65
CA ALA A 205 -9.13 -0.81 -20.48
C ALA A 205 -8.17 -1.78 -21.20
N ALA A 206 -6.94 -1.32 -21.49
CA ALA A 206 -5.90 -2.09 -22.18
C ALA A 206 -4.85 -2.68 -21.20
N ALA A 207 -4.86 -2.25 -19.93
CA ALA A 207 -3.94 -2.72 -18.91
C ALA A 207 -4.49 -4.00 -18.28
N TYR A 208 -3.87 -5.13 -18.59
CA TYR A 208 -4.08 -6.37 -17.84
C TYR A 208 -2.96 -6.50 -16.82
N PRO A 209 -3.27 -6.81 -15.54
CA PRO A 209 -2.23 -7.12 -14.57
C PRO A 209 -1.55 -8.44 -14.95
N GLU A 210 -0.44 -8.35 -15.67
CA GLU A 210 0.39 -9.48 -16.04
C GLU A 210 1.19 -9.98 -14.83
N GLY A 211 0.51 -10.66 -13.90
CA GLY A 211 1.17 -11.25 -12.74
C GLY A 211 1.66 -10.23 -11.69
N LYS A 212 2.54 -10.67 -10.80
CA LYS A 212 3.11 -9.82 -9.74
C LYS A 212 4.02 -8.74 -10.36
N PRO A 213 3.83 -7.45 -10.02
CA PRO A 213 4.69 -6.38 -10.48
C PRO A 213 6.17 -6.64 -10.15
N ALA A 214 7.07 -6.28 -11.06
CA ALA A 214 8.48 -6.29 -10.73
C ALA A 214 8.74 -5.26 -9.60
N PRO A 215 9.57 -5.60 -8.61
CA PRO A 215 9.80 -4.75 -7.43
C PRO A 215 10.48 -3.41 -7.76
N SER A 216 11.01 -3.28 -8.96
CA SER A 216 11.70 -2.09 -9.45
C SER A 216 11.54 -1.98 -10.96
N PHE A 217 11.37 -0.77 -11.45
CA PHE A 217 11.39 -0.46 -12.88
C PHE A 217 12.13 0.86 -13.15
N ALA A 218 12.60 1.02 -14.39
CA ALA A 218 13.27 2.24 -14.82
C ALA A 218 12.34 3.07 -15.72
N PHE A 219 12.44 4.38 -15.61
CA PHE A 219 11.76 5.34 -16.47
C PHE A 219 12.60 6.62 -16.61
N GLN A 220 12.23 7.50 -17.51
CA GLN A 220 12.95 8.73 -17.74
C GLN A 220 12.06 9.95 -17.49
N VAL A 221 12.66 10.95 -16.83
CA VAL A 221 12.04 12.26 -16.65
C VAL A 221 12.81 13.34 -17.41
N GLN A 222 12.08 14.33 -17.93
CA GLN A 222 12.63 15.53 -18.55
C GLN A 222 12.48 16.66 -17.54
N HIS A 223 13.56 16.99 -16.85
CA HIS A 223 13.59 18.09 -15.89
C HIS A 223 13.93 19.40 -16.60
N SER A 224 13.30 20.51 -16.19
CA SER A 224 13.46 21.83 -16.85
C SER A 224 14.91 22.34 -16.84
N LYS A 225 15.65 22.09 -15.75
CA LYS A 225 17.03 22.59 -15.54
C LYS A 225 18.11 21.49 -15.63
N LEU A 226 17.77 20.25 -15.34
CA LEU A 226 18.75 19.15 -15.26
C LEU A 226 18.79 18.30 -16.54
N GLY A 227 17.86 18.55 -17.46
CA GLY A 227 17.76 17.75 -18.68
C GLY A 227 17.09 16.38 -18.43
N ARG A 228 17.51 15.39 -19.19
CA ARG A 228 16.95 14.03 -19.09
C ARG A 228 17.64 13.25 -17.98
N LEU A 229 16.85 12.65 -17.09
CA LEU A 229 17.33 11.76 -16.04
C LEU A 229 16.69 10.38 -16.21
N THR A 230 17.49 9.35 -16.05
CA THR A 230 17.02 7.96 -15.99
C THR A 230 16.91 7.55 -14.53
N LEU A 231 15.71 7.23 -14.09
CA LEU A 231 15.39 6.89 -12.71
C LEU A 231 15.03 5.41 -12.61
N ARG A 232 15.37 4.79 -11.50
CA ARG A 232 14.90 3.47 -11.11
C ARG A 232 14.19 3.56 -9.76
N THR A 233 13.02 2.93 -9.64
CA THR A 233 12.29 2.88 -8.38
C THR A 233 12.90 1.84 -7.44
N ALA A 234 12.95 2.17 -6.15
CA ALA A 234 13.18 1.24 -5.06
C ALA A 234 12.05 1.45 -4.06
N THR A 235 11.26 0.41 -3.79
CA THR A 235 10.07 0.51 -2.95
C THR A 235 10.26 -0.29 -1.67
N THR A 236 10.10 0.39 -0.53
CA THR A 236 10.00 -0.22 0.80
C THR A 236 8.53 -0.24 1.20
N VAL A 237 8.02 -1.41 1.55
CA VAL A 237 6.63 -1.59 2.00
C VAL A 237 6.64 -1.80 3.51
N PHE A 238 5.88 -1.00 4.23
CA PHE A 238 5.64 -1.16 5.66
C PHE A 238 4.47 -2.12 5.81
N THR A 239 4.79 -3.36 6.19
CA THR A 239 3.78 -4.40 6.42
C THR A 239 3.20 -4.24 7.81
N GLY A 240 2.02 -3.70 7.90
CA GLY A 240 1.29 -3.44 9.13
C GLY A 240 -0.14 -3.04 8.80
N ILE A 241 -0.79 -2.39 9.75
CA ILE A 241 -2.22 -2.10 9.74
C ILE A 241 -2.65 -1.18 8.59
N ASN A 242 -1.80 -0.23 8.21
CA ASN A 242 -2.02 0.68 7.10
C ASN A 242 -0.85 0.55 6.12
N ASN A 243 -0.94 -0.31 5.13
CA ASN A 243 0.11 -0.55 4.14
C ASN A 243 0.63 0.76 3.50
N TYR A 244 1.53 1.43 4.19
CA TYR A 244 2.29 2.53 3.61
C TYR A 244 3.46 1.96 2.81
N SER A 245 3.84 2.67 1.79
CA SER A 245 5.07 2.40 1.05
C SER A 245 5.87 3.68 0.86
N MET A 246 7.19 3.55 0.95
CA MET A 246 8.12 4.60 0.54
C MET A 246 8.70 4.21 -0.81
N VAL A 247 8.63 5.11 -1.77
CA VAL A 247 9.26 4.98 -3.08
C VAL A 247 10.44 5.92 -3.15
N SER A 248 11.64 5.36 -3.31
CA SER A 248 12.86 6.10 -3.57
C SER A 248 13.24 6.00 -5.05
N TYR A 249 13.77 7.08 -5.58
CA TYR A 249 14.22 7.18 -6.96
C TYR A 249 15.74 7.19 -6.97
N VAL A 250 16.33 6.09 -7.43
CA VAL A 250 17.78 5.96 -7.56
C VAL A 250 18.22 6.18 -9.00
N PRO A 251 19.47 6.64 -9.25
CA PRO A 251 19.95 6.85 -10.61
C PRO A 251 19.99 5.54 -11.39
N GLY A 252 19.47 5.56 -12.62
CA GLY A 252 19.42 4.41 -13.52
C GLY A 252 20.58 4.38 -14.52
N ASP A 253 21.34 5.48 -14.64
CA ASP A 253 22.53 5.59 -15.50
C ASP A 253 23.60 6.50 -14.88
N GLN A 254 24.79 6.50 -15.51
CA GLN A 254 25.95 7.24 -15.01
C GLN A 254 25.74 8.75 -15.04
N GLN A 255 25.08 9.28 -16.07
CA GLN A 255 24.77 10.70 -16.19
C GLN A 255 23.88 11.16 -15.04
N THR A 256 22.82 10.41 -14.73
CA THR A 256 21.93 10.70 -13.62
C THR A 256 22.66 10.59 -12.27
N LEU A 257 23.58 9.62 -12.12
CA LEU A 257 24.39 9.46 -10.91
C LEU A 257 25.28 10.69 -10.66
N GLU A 258 25.88 11.27 -11.69
CA GLU A 258 26.68 12.50 -11.58
C GLU A 258 25.84 13.70 -11.12
N ILE A 259 24.62 13.82 -11.63
CA ILE A 259 23.67 14.84 -11.17
C ILE A 259 23.34 14.62 -9.68
N TYR A 260 23.05 13.39 -9.28
CA TYR A 260 22.76 13.05 -7.87
C TYR A 260 23.93 13.41 -6.95
N ARG A 261 25.17 13.16 -7.37
CA ARG A 261 26.38 13.57 -6.63
C ARG A 261 26.45 15.08 -6.47
N LYS A 262 26.22 15.81 -7.53
CA LYS A 262 26.24 17.28 -7.53
C LYS A 262 25.19 17.88 -6.57
N TYR A 263 24.02 17.26 -6.47
CA TYR A 263 22.92 17.74 -5.62
C TYR A 263 22.86 17.07 -4.23
N ASN A 264 23.84 16.21 -3.90
CA ASN A 264 23.87 15.42 -2.66
C ASN A 264 22.58 14.57 -2.45
N TRP A 265 22.05 13.99 -3.54
CA TRP A 265 20.88 13.11 -3.50
C TRP A 265 21.24 11.64 -3.35
N GLN A 266 22.36 11.34 -2.74
CA GLN A 266 22.79 9.98 -2.41
C GLN A 266 23.46 9.97 -1.04
N PRO A 267 23.50 8.85 -0.33
CA PRO A 267 24.26 8.71 0.91
C PRO A 267 25.75 9.04 0.66
N ARG A 268 26.39 9.68 1.63
CA ARG A 268 27.82 9.96 1.62
C ARG A 268 28.62 8.69 1.85
#